data_d64b9a12f799351667255cd46c210827
#
_entry.id   d64b9a12f799351667255cd46c210827
#
_cell.length_a   1.000
_cell.length_b   1.000
_cell.length_c   1.000
_cell.angle_alpha   90.00
_cell.angle_beta   90.00
_cell.angle_gamma   90.00
#
_symmetry.space_group_name_H-M   'P 1'
#
loop_
_entity.id
_entity.type
_entity.pdbx_description
1 polymer ?
#
loop_
_entity_poly.entity_id
_entity_poly.type
_entity_poly.pdbx_seq_one_letter_code
_entity_poly.pdbx_strand_id
1 'polypeptide(L)'
;DVEPDVTALVGKNESGKTAVLQSLYKSNPVDRAKFDPDLDYPSHRSFELRKNDQIKVTELTYELDNDDVTAVEAILYPEVLDNKRVTVTTGFGFTQDEWSLQVNEEKILNHLRNELDLPTADKTKVDAVSTIDGLAETLRSLESETPTAAATLEKVESWRDNDPVLAAIDVLHKRCPKFVYFGDYDVMPGKVSIPRLISHRDNDDLERGEEALLALLTMAGVDPQEFVSSDNHERLIRQMENASNAISDEVFEYWSQNKELQVELHTIATAEPNAEQSLNEPPLLQVRVENRRHRVTVPFDERSRGFVWFFSFLAYFLKLEEETTQPLILLLDEPGLSLHATAQHDLLRFINERLAPHHQVIFTTHSPFMIDPHNFGCVRTVIDAPETGTTVSSDILKTDAESAFPLHAALGVELTQTLFVGPNVLLVEGPSDVIYLQYLSEQLIKAGKTGLDDRWVLVPGGGISKLAAFLTLFG
;
A
#
# COMPACT_ATOMS: atom_id res chain seq x y z
N ASP A 1 -5.43 -13.50 -5.83
CA ASP A 1 -4.65 -13.44 -4.58
C ASP A 1 -3.48 -12.50 -4.76
N VAL A 2 -3.17 -11.73 -3.71
CA VAL A 2 -2.03 -10.82 -3.60
C VAL A 2 -1.02 -11.40 -2.61
N GLU A 3 0.26 -11.05 -2.78
CA GLU A 3 1.31 -11.46 -1.85
C GLU A 3 1.24 -10.62 -0.55
N PRO A 4 1.69 -11.15 0.57
CA PRO A 4 1.65 -10.43 1.85
C PRO A 4 2.54 -9.18 1.86
N ASP A 5 3.63 -9.17 1.11
CA ASP A 5 4.62 -8.10 1.09
C ASP A 5 4.41 -7.19 -0.13
N VAL A 6 4.80 -7.69 -1.31
CA VAL A 6 4.77 -6.92 -2.56
C VAL A 6 4.05 -7.70 -3.66
N THR A 7 3.13 -7.02 -4.36
CA THR A 7 2.51 -7.54 -5.59
C THR A 7 2.70 -6.56 -6.74
N ALA A 8 3.27 -7.03 -7.84
CA ALA A 8 3.45 -6.27 -9.07
C ALA A 8 2.37 -6.65 -10.10
N LEU A 9 1.54 -5.69 -10.49
CA LEU A 9 0.54 -5.84 -11.54
C LEU A 9 1.14 -5.44 -12.88
N VAL A 10 1.32 -6.39 -13.78
CA VAL A 10 1.97 -6.20 -15.07
C VAL A 10 0.97 -6.42 -16.21
N GLY A 11 0.97 -5.54 -17.17
CA GLY A 11 0.10 -5.65 -18.34
C GLY A 11 0.31 -4.48 -19.28
N LYS A 12 -0.22 -4.60 -20.49
CA LYS A 12 -0.16 -3.52 -21.48
C LYS A 12 -0.97 -2.30 -21.05
N ASN A 13 -0.77 -1.18 -21.74
CA ASN A 13 -1.60 0.00 -21.53
C ASN A 13 -3.07 -0.35 -21.79
N GLU A 14 -3.97 0.26 -21.03
CA GLU A 14 -5.42 0.05 -21.12
C GLU A 14 -5.91 -1.36 -20.71
N SER A 15 -5.04 -2.20 -20.10
CA SER A 15 -5.47 -3.52 -19.60
C SER A 15 -6.32 -3.46 -18.32
N GLY A 16 -6.52 -2.27 -17.74
CA GLY A 16 -7.31 -2.08 -16.53
C GLY A 16 -6.51 -2.08 -15.22
N LYS A 17 -5.17 -2.00 -15.26
CA LYS A 17 -4.32 -1.96 -14.05
C LYS A 17 -4.75 -0.87 -13.07
N THR A 18 -4.89 0.36 -13.54
CA THR A 18 -5.36 1.51 -12.74
C THR A 18 -6.77 1.28 -12.19
N ALA A 19 -7.68 0.68 -12.98
CA ALA A 19 -9.03 0.38 -12.51
C ALA A 19 -9.03 -0.62 -11.35
N VAL A 20 -8.14 -1.63 -11.38
CA VAL A 20 -7.96 -2.57 -10.27
C VAL A 20 -7.47 -1.82 -9.02
N LEU A 21 -6.45 -0.98 -9.11
CA LEU A 21 -5.98 -0.19 -7.97
C LEU A 21 -7.06 0.76 -7.44
N GLN A 22 -7.77 1.47 -8.32
CA GLN A 22 -8.84 2.38 -7.92
C GLN A 22 -10.00 1.66 -7.22
N SER A 23 -10.34 0.45 -7.64
CA SER A 23 -11.38 -0.34 -6.98
C SER A 23 -10.96 -0.77 -5.57
N LEU A 24 -9.70 -1.15 -5.37
CA LEU A 24 -9.15 -1.44 -4.05
C LEU A 24 -9.10 -0.19 -3.17
N TYR A 25 -8.57 0.91 -3.70
CA TYR A 25 -8.47 2.17 -2.97
C TYR A 25 -9.81 2.66 -2.43
N LYS A 26 -10.83 2.71 -3.28
CA LYS A 26 -12.15 3.21 -2.90
C LYS A 26 -12.93 2.27 -1.97
N SER A 27 -12.42 1.06 -1.71
CA SER A 27 -13.05 0.12 -0.78
C SER A 27 -12.83 0.51 0.69
N ASN A 28 -11.65 1.00 1.07
CA ASN A 28 -11.35 1.48 2.42
C ASN A 28 -10.22 2.51 2.39
N PRO A 29 -10.45 3.70 1.81
CA PRO A 29 -9.41 4.70 1.60
C PRO A 29 -8.96 5.33 2.91
N VAL A 30 -7.70 5.80 2.94
CA VAL A 30 -7.16 6.59 4.05
C VAL A 30 -7.85 7.96 4.13
N ASP A 31 -8.24 8.50 3.00
CA ASP A 31 -9.00 9.73 2.84
C ASP A 31 -10.53 9.45 2.67
N ARG A 32 -11.27 10.41 2.14
CA ARG A 32 -12.73 10.30 1.97
C ARG A 32 -13.17 9.87 0.56
N ALA A 33 -12.28 9.27 -0.23
CA ALA A 33 -12.62 8.82 -1.57
C ALA A 33 -13.78 7.81 -1.54
N LYS A 34 -14.67 7.88 -2.54
CA LYS A 34 -15.84 7.01 -2.66
C LYS A 34 -16.04 6.58 -4.10
N PHE A 35 -16.76 5.51 -4.29
CA PHE A 35 -17.23 5.11 -5.61
C PHE A 35 -18.21 6.16 -6.16
N ASP A 36 -17.87 6.72 -7.33
CA ASP A 36 -18.71 7.69 -8.04
C ASP A 36 -19.38 6.97 -9.24
N PRO A 37 -20.72 6.84 -9.25
CA PRO A 37 -21.44 6.18 -10.34
C PRO A 37 -21.23 6.83 -11.72
N ASP A 38 -20.97 8.14 -11.77
CA ASP A 38 -20.82 8.87 -13.02
C ASP A 38 -19.40 8.74 -13.59
N LEU A 39 -18.40 8.60 -12.73
CA LEU A 39 -16.99 8.53 -13.12
C LEU A 39 -16.46 7.10 -13.19
N ASP A 40 -16.83 6.25 -12.23
CA ASP A 40 -16.22 4.94 -12.05
C ASP A 40 -17.03 3.80 -12.72
N TYR A 41 -18.32 4.03 -13.02
CA TYR A 41 -19.15 2.98 -13.62
C TYR A 41 -19.05 3.00 -15.15
N PRO A 42 -18.91 1.82 -15.80
CA PRO A 42 -18.84 1.74 -17.25
C PRO A 42 -20.09 2.34 -17.92
N SER A 43 -19.91 3.37 -18.73
CA SER A 43 -21.01 4.14 -19.34
C SER A 43 -21.97 3.27 -20.16
N HIS A 44 -21.46 2.23 -20.84
CA HIS A 44 -22.27 1.30 -21.63
C HIS A 44 -23.14 0.37 -20.77
N ARG A 45 -22.87 0.26 -19.47
CA ARG A 45 -23.63 -0.53 -18.49
C ARG A 45 -24.44 0.33 -17.52
N SER A 46 -24.50 1.63 -17.69
CA SER A 46 -25.19 2.58 -16.78
C SER A 46 -26.66 2.26 -16.54
N PHE A 47 -27.30 1.47 -17.43
CA PHE A 47 -28.65 0.98 -17.23
C PHE A 47 -28.80 0.02 -16.03
N GLU A 48 -27.71 -0.62 -15.60
CA GLU A 48 -27.71 -1.52 -14.44
C GLU A 48 -27.87 -0.76 -13.13
N LEU A 49 -27.27 0.44 -13.04
CA LEU A 49 -27.41 1.35 -11.89
C LEU A 49 -28.88 1.78 -11.66
N ARG A 50 -29.68 1.81 -12.75
CA ARG A 50 -31.10 2.19 -12.65
C ARG A 50 -31.99 1.01 -12.23
N LYS A 51 -31.51 -0.22 -12.29
CA LYS A 51 -32.24 -1.45 -11.98
C LYS A 51 -31.93 -2.02 -10.63
N ASN A 52 -30.74 -1.73 -10.12
CA ASN A 52 -30.22 -2.29 -8.88
C ASN A 52 -29.88 -1.15 -7.94
N ASP A 53 -30.42 -1.18 -6.73
CA ASP A 53 -30.11 -0.20 -5.68
C ASP A 53 -28.68 -0.32 -5.17
N GLN A 54 -28.13 -1.53 -5.22
CA GLN A 54 -26.75 -1.84 -4.83
C GLN A 54 -26.06 -2.67 -5.91
N ILE A 55 -24.85 -2.29 -6.25
CA ILE A 55 -23.98 -3.06 -7.17
C ILE A 55 -22.64 -3.27 -6.49
N LYS A 56 -22.32 -4.52 -6.22
CA LYS A 56 -21.02 -4.94 -5.67
C LYS A 56 -19.90 -4.59 -6.64
N VAL A 57 -18.87 -3.92 -6.13
CA VAL A 57 -17.63 -3.59 -6.85
C VAL A 57 -16.49 -4.46 -6.34
N THR A 58 -16.30 -4.54 -5.04
CA THR A 58 -15.23 -5.32 -4.43
C THR A 58 -15.77 -6.31 -3.40
N GLU A 59 -15.10 -7.43 -3.32
CA GLU A 59 -15.21 -8.43 -2.26
C GLU A 59 -13.80 -8.80 -1.85
N LEU A 60 -13.37 -8.26 -0.70
CA LEU A 60 -12.00 -8.41 -0.20
C LEU A 60 -12.00 -9.39 0.95
N THR A 61 -11.16 -10.42 0.85
CA THR A 61 -10.95 -11.37 1.94
C THR A 61 -9.60 -11.09 2.60
N TYR A 62 -9.65 -10.72 3.87
CA TYR A 62 -8.46 -10.49 4.70
C TYR A 62 -8.16 -11.75 5.52
N GLU A 63 -6.88 -12.09 5.63
CA GLU A 63 -6.40 -13.09 6.57
C GLU A 63 -6.05 -12.41 7.90
N LEU A 64 -6.64 -12.91 9.00
CA LEU A 64 -6.44 -12.39 10.34
C LEU A 64 -5.09 -12.88 10.88
N ASP A 65 -4.29 -11.96 11.35
CA ASP A 65 -3.06 -12.30 12.07
C ASP A 65 -3.32 -12.73 13.51
N ASN A 66 -2.27 -13.05 14.26
CA ASN A 66 -2.44 -13.50 15.65
C ASN A 66 -2.90 -12.39 16.59
N ASP A 67 -2.56 -11.13 16.28
CA ASP A 67 -2.99 -9.99 17.09
C ASP A 67 -4.47 -9.66 16.83
N ASP A 68 -4.96 -9.84 15.60
CA ASP A 68 -6.37 -9.74 15.25
C ASP A 68 -7.20 -10.81 15.96
N VAL A 69 -6.75 -12.07 15.89
CA VAL A 69 -7.40 -13.19 16.58
C VAL A 69 -7.44 -12.92 18.09
N THR A 70 -6.34 -12.51 18.69
CA THR A 70 -6.25 -12.20 20.12
C THR A 70 -7.20 -11.06 20.51
N ALA A 71 -7.32 -10.04 19.66
CA ALA A 71 -8.21 -8.91 19.91
C ALA A 71 -9.70 -9.31 19.89
N VAL A 72 -10.08 -10.19 18.96
CA VAL A 72 -11.44 -10.76 18.90
C VAL A 72 -11.71 -11.67 20.11
N GLU A 73 -10.77 -12.57 20.43
CA GLU A 73 -10.90 -13.50 21.54
C GLU A 73 -10.94 -12.80 22.92
N ALA A 74 -10.32 -11.63 23.05
CA ALA A 74 -10.38 -10.84 24.27
C ALA A 74 -11.79 -10.32 24.58
N ILE A 75 -12.61 -10.07 23.56
CA ILE A 75 -14.00 -9.61 23.72
C ILE A 75 -14.96 -10.78 23.79
N LEU A 76 -14.73 -11.80 22.97
CA LEU A 76 -15.57 -12.99 22.94
C LEU A 76 -15.02 -14.08 23.90
N TYR A 77 -14.34 -15.06 23.35
CA TYR A 77 -13.70 -16.16 24.08
C TYR A 77 -12.60 -16.80 23.20
N PRO A 78 -11.67 -17.56 23.77
CA PRO A 78 -10.67 -18.30 23.00
C PRO A 78 -11.29 -19.33 22.03
N GLU A 79 -10.64 -19.50 20.88
CA GLU A 79 -10.97 -20.50 19.86
C GLU A 79 -12.40 -20.42 19.29
N VAL A 80 -13.00 -19.21 19.29
CA VAL A 80 -14.37 -19.00 18.77
C VAL A 80 -14.42 -18.72 17.27
N LEU A 81 -13.29 -18.40 16.63
CA LEU A 81 -13.23 -18.22 15.19
C LEU A 81 -13.11 -19.58 14.49
N ASP A 82 -14.04 -19.90 13.60
CA ASP A 82 -13.99 -21.15 12.81
C ASP A 82 -12.92 -21.10 11.72
N ASN A 83 -12.58 -19.91 11.25
CA ASN A 83 -11.45 -19.65 10.36
C ASN A 83 -10.82 -18.28 10.67
N LYS A 84 -9.62 -18.05 10.14
CA LYS A 84 -8.89 -16.79 10.30
C LYS A 84 -9.08 -15.88 9.09
N ARG A 85 -10.32 -15.73 8.60
CA ARG A 85 -10.65 -14.92 7.42
C ARG A 85 -11.90 -14.11 7.65
N VAL A 86 -11.85 -12.86 7.19
CA VAL A 86 -13.02 -11.97 7.14
C VAL A 86 -13.18 -11.44 5.72
N THR A 87 -14.40 -11.43 5.22
CA THR A 87 -14.71 -10.89 3.89
C THR A 87 -15.51 -9.61 4.03
N VAL A 88 -15.07 -8.59 3.31
CA VAL A 88 -15.70 -7.26 3.26
C VAL A 88 -16.14 -6.99 1.83
N THR A 89 -17.42 -6.71 1.65
CA THR A 89 -18.04 -6.39 0.35
C THR A 89 -18.50 -4.94 0.34
N THR A 90 -18.13 -4.20 -0.69
CA THR A 90 -18.59 -2.82 -0.90
C THR A 90 -18.81 -2.50 -2.38
N GLY A 91 -19.43 -1.35 -2.67
CA GLY A 91 -19.72 -0.94 -4.03
C GLY A 91 -20.68 0.24 -4.14
N PHE A 92 -21.27 0.38 -5.31
CA PHE A 92 -22.24 1.45 -5.58
C PHE A 92 -23.53 1.22 -4.80
N GLY A 93 -24.05 2.28 -4.17
CA GLY A 93 -25.30 2.24 -3.41
C GLY A 93 -25.20 1.60 -2.02
N PHE A 94 -24.01 1.13 -1.63
CA PHE A 94 -23.76 0.65 -0.27
C PHE A 94 -23.71 1.84 0.71
N THR A 95 -24.55 1.81 1.72
CA THR A 95 -24.52 2.79 2.84
C THR A 95 -23.51 2.40 3.90
N GLN A 96 -23.25 1.10 4.02
CA GLN A 96 -22.24 0.48 4.89
C GLN A 96 -21.72 -0.77 4.21
N ASP A 97 -20.46 -1.11 4.47
CA ASP A 97 -19.85 -2.33 3.95
C ASP A 97 -20.48 -3.57 4.59
N GLU A 98 -20.64 -4.62 3.81
CA GLU A 98 -21.12 -5.91 4.28
C GLU A 98 -19.94 -6.76 4.74
N TRP A 99 -19.95 -7.14 5.99
CA TRP A 99 -18.92 -7.97 6.60
C TRP A 99 -19.40 -9.40 6.81
N SER A 100 -18.57 -10.37 6.46
CA SER A 100 -18.82 -11.79 6.68
C SER A 100 -17.67 -12.40 7.46
N LEU A 101 -17.96 -12.90 8.65
CA LEU A 101 -17.04 -13.55 9.57
C LEU A 101 -17.71 -14.80 10.11
N GLN A 102 -16.96 -15.90 10.21
CA GLN A 102 -17.47 -17.15 10.78
C GLN A 102 -17.05 -17.28 12.23
N VAL A 103 -18.01 -17.12 13.12
CA VAL A 103 -17.84 -17.24 14.57
C VAL A 103 -18.63 -18.45 15.08
N ASN A 104 -18.06 -19.22 15.95
CA ASN A 104 -18.71 -20.39 16.54
C ASN A 104 -19.57 -19.99 17.75
N GLU A 105 -20.82 -19.66 17.48
CA GLU A 105 -21.77 -19.23 18.50
C GLU A 105 -22.01 -20.29 19.57
N GLU A 106 -21.97 -21.60 19.22
CA GLU A 106 -22.14 -22.69 20.20
C GLU A 106 -21.02 -22.69 21.23
N LYS A 107 -19.77 -22.48 20.82
CA LYS A 107 -18.65 -22.37 21.75
C LYS A 107 -18.82 -21.14 22.66
N ILE A 108 -19.21 -20.02 22.14
CA ILE A 108 -19.47 -18.79 22.93
C ILE A 108 -20.57 -19.05 23.93
N LEU A 109 -21.68 -19.65 23.51
CA LEU A 109 -22.80 -19.98 24.39
C LEU A 109 -22.38 -20.95 25.52
N ASN A 110 -21.53 -21.91 25.20
CA ASN A 110 -20.99 -22.83 26.18
C ASN A 110 -20.06 -22.13 27.18
N HIS A 111 -19.23 -21.19 26.74
CA HIS A 111 -18.40 -20.39 27.66
C HIS A 111 -19.26 -19.54 28.59
N LEU A 112 -20.26 -18.81 28.03
CA LEU A 112 -21.20 -18.02 28.83
C LEU A 112 -21.93 -18.84 29.86
N ARG A 113 -22.41 -20.05 29.51
CA ARG A 113 -23.06 -20.99 30.46
C ARG A 113 -22.14 -21.46 31.57
N ASN A 114 -20.88 -21.72 31.25
CA ASN A 114 -19.89 -22.19 32.22
C ASN A 114 -19.48 -21.11 33.23
N GLU A 115 -19.63 -19.83 32.88
CA GLU A 115 -19.39 -18.71 33.81
C GLU A 115 -20.55 -18.48 34.80
N LEU A 116 -21.73 -19.05 34.51
CA LEU A 116 -22.92 -18.85 35.32
C LEU A 116 -22.94 -19.78 36.56
N ASP A 117 -23.00 -19.16 37.74
CA ASP A 117 -23.29 -19.86 38.99
C ASP A 117 -24.78 -19.66 39.35
N LEU A 118 -25.61 -20.61 38.91
CA LEU A 118 -27.06 -20.55 39.03
C LEU A 118 -27.65 -21.72 39.83
N PRO A 119 -28.77 -21.51 40.54
CA PRO A 119 -29.56 -22.62 41.11
C PRO A 119 -29.99 -23.61 40.03
N THR A 120 -30.14 -24.89 40.42
CA THR A 120 -30.45 -25.98 39.48
C THR A 120 -31.69 -25.72 38.58
N ALA A 121 -32.72 -25.07 39.11
CA ALA A 121 -33.93 -24.73 38.38
C ALA A 121 -33.68 -23.71 37.28
N ASP A 122 -32.87 -22.71 37.54
CA ASP A 122 -32.53 -21.64 36.56
C ASP A 122 -31.46 -22.13 35.56
N LYS A 123 -30.54 -22.98 36.02
CA LYS A 123 -29.56 -23.64 35.16
C LYS A 123 -30.23 -24.46 34.06
N THR A 124 -31.30 -25.23 34.42
CA THR A 124 -32.06 -25.99 33.41
C THR A 124 -32.70 -25.12 32.35
N LYS A 125 -33.16 -23.90 32.70
CA LYS A 125 -33.72 -22.96 31.73
C LYS A 125 -32.64 -22.42 30.76
N VAL A 126 -31.47 -22.08 31.31
CA VAL A 126 -30.31 -21.57 30.56
C VAL A 126 -29.74 -22.68 29.66
N ASP A 127 -29.63 -23.91 30.11
CA ASP A 127 -29.13 -25.05 29.33
C ASP A 127 -30.05 -25.42 28.14
N ALA A 128 -31.33 -25.08 28.21
CA ALA A 128 -32.30 -25.31 27.13
C ALA A 128 -32.25 -24.28 25.99
N VAL A 129 -31.55 -23.18 26.18
CA VAL A 129 -31.46 -22.10 25.18
C VAL A 129 -30.42 -22.46 24.13
N SER A 130 -30.67 -22.19 22.87
CA SER A 130 -29.76 -22.49 21.74
C SER A 130 -29.13 -21.25 21.08
N THR A 131 -29.50 -20.05 21.50
CA THR A 131 -29.04 -18.79 20.92
C THR A 131 -28.58 -17.81 22.01
N ILE A 132 -27.69 -16.90 21.67
CA ILE A 132 -27.19 -15.88 22.61
C ILE A 132 -28.28 -14.90 23.00
N ASP A 133 -29.12 -14.48 22.06
CA ASP A 133 -30.30 -13.66 22.37
C ASP A 133 -31.25 -14.34 23.36
N GLY A 134 -31.56 -15.59 23.11
CA GLY A 134 -32.37 -16.39 24.02
C GLY A 134 -31.74 -16.54 25.44
N LEU A 135 -30.39 -16.59 25.51
CA LEU A 135 -29.69 -16.56 26.78
C LEU A 135 -29.91 -15.23 27.50
N ALA A 136 -29.71 -14.11 26.77
CA ALA A 136 -29.93 -12.76 27.34
C ALA A 136 -31.36 -12.57 27.82
N GLU A 137 -32.38 -12.98 27.04
CA GLU A 137 -33.79 -12.95 27.45
C GLU A 137 -34.06 -13.82 28.69
N THR A 138 -33.48 -15.01 28.69
CA THR A 138 -33.61 -15.91 29.84
C THR A 138 -33.00 -15.31 31.10
N LEU A 139 -31.79 -14.77 31.02
CA LEU A 139 -31.10 -14.11 32.13
C LEU A 139 -31.90 -12.91 32.68
N ARG A 140 -32.54 -12.12 31.84
CA ARG A 140 -33.43 -11.00 32.25
C ARG A 140 -34.69 -11.48 32.98
N SER A 141 -35.13 -12.70 32.69
CA SER A 141 -36.35 -13.27 33.26
C SER A 141 -36.12 -14.09 34.56
N LEU A 142 -34.85 -14.28 34.99
CA LEU A 142 -34.54 -15.03 36.17
C LEU A 142 -35.01 -14.29 37.44
N GLU A 143 -35.65 -15.03 38.35
CA GLU A 143 -36.04 -14.51 39.66
C GLU A 143 -34.83 -14.34 40.60
N SER A 144 -33.75 -15.09 40.34
CA SER A 144 -32.53 -15.07 41.13
C SER A 144 -31.47 -14.21 40.46
N GLU A 145 -31.30 -12.98 40.92
CA GLU A 145 -30.18 -12.11 40.49
C GLU A 145 -28.88 -12.61 41.16
N THR A 146 -28.08 -13.37 40.40
CA THR A 146 -26.72 -13.73 40.83
C THR A 146 -25.71 -12.74 40.21
N PRO A 147 -24.59 -12.43 40.90
CA PRO A 147 -23.57 -11.55 40.35
C PRO A 147 -23.01 -12.04 39.00
N THR A 148 -22.92 -13.36 38.81
CA THR A 148 -22.45 -13.98 37.55
C THR A 148 -23.48 -13.78 36.44
N ALA A 149 -24.78 -13.92 36.70
CA ALA A 149 -25.83 -13.69 35.72
C ALA A 149 -25.87 -12.22 35.28
N ALA A 150 -25.75 -11.28 36.22
CA ALA A 150 -25.67 -9.85 35.89
C ALA A 150 -24.44 -9.51 35.03
N ALA A 151 -23.26 -10.01 35.38
CA ALA A 151 -22.02 -9.80 34.62
C ALA A 151 -22.11 -10.42 33.22
N THR A 152 -22.67 -11.63 33.09
CA THR A 152 -22.85 -12.28 31.77
C THR A 152 -23.85 -11.48 30.88
N LEU A 153 -24.94 -11.02 31.48
CA LEU A 153 -25.91 -10.20 30.77
C LEU A 153 -25.29 -8.87 30.30
N GLU A 154 -24.57 -8.17 31.17
CA GLU A 154 -23.84 -6.94 30.85
C GLU A 154 -22.85 -7.16 29.74
N LYS A 155 -22.12 -8.29 29.74
CA LYS A 155 -21.19 -8.66 28.66
C LYS A 155 -21.91 -8.82 27.32
N VAL A 156 -23.02 -9.59 27.29
CA VAL A 156 -23.80 -9.79 26.05
C VAL A 156 -24.43 -8.48 25.57
N GLU A 157 -24.97 -7.67 26.48
CA GLU A 157 -25.56 -6.36 26.14
C GLU A 157 -24.52 -5.31 25.72
N SER A 158 -23.25 -5.52 26.02
CA SER A 158 -22.17 -4.67 25.49
C SER A 158 -21.88 -4.94 23.99
N TRP A 159 -22.33 -6.06 23.45
CA TRP A 159 -22.23 -6.37 22.04
C TRP A 159 -23.35 -5.68 21.26
N ARG A 160 -23.01 -5.12 20.10
CA ARG A 160 -24.00 -4.50 19.22
C ARG A 160 -25.08 -5.51 18.86
N ASP A 161 -26.34 -5.16 19.12
CA ASP A 161 -27.52 -6.03 18.93
C ASP A 161 -27.43 -7.41 19.61
N ASN A 162 -26.67 -7.53 20.72
CA ASN A 162 -26.34 -8.77 21.42
C ASN A 162 -25.67 -9.82 20.53
N ASP A 163 -25.12 -9.43 19.42
CA ASP A 163 -24.57 -10.33 18.39
C ASP A 163 -23.03 -10.40 18.52
N PRO A 164 -22.46 -11.60 18.81
CA PRO A 164 -21.01 -11.77 18.92
C PRO A 164 -20.29 -11.57 17.59
N VAL A 165 -20.96 -11.84 16.45
CA VAL A 165 -20.38 -11.59 15.12
C VAL A 165 -20.21 -10.10 14.92
N LEU A 166 -21.23 -9.29 15.25
CA LEU A 166 -21.15 -7.84 15.17
C LEU A 166 -20.10 -7.26 16.13
N ALA A 167 -19.98 -7.82 17.34
CA ALA A 167 -18.94 -7.44 18.30
C ALA A 167 -17.52 -7.70 17.74
N ALA A 168 -17.31 -8.86 17.13
CA ALA A 168 -16.04 -9.19 16.46
C ALA A 168 -15.76 -8.25 15.29
N ILE A 169 -16.78 -7.95 14.46
CA ILE A 169 -16.66 -7.00 13.35
C ILE A 169 -16.28 -5.61 13.84
N ASP A 170 -16.87 -5.12 14.94
CA ASP A 170 -16.55 -3.81 15.51
C ASP A 170 -15.08 -3.68 15.96
N VAL A 171 -14.47 -4.81 16.38
CA VAL A 171 -13.03 -4.89 16.67
C VAL A 171 -12.22 -4.86 15.39
N LEU A 172 -12.56 -5.74 14.44
CA LEU A 172 -11.80 -5.90 13.19
C LEU A 172 -11.91 -4.66 12.30
N HIS A 173 -13.04 -3.97 12.30
CA HIS A 173 -13.23 -2.73 11.54
C HIS A 173 -12.21 -1.64 11.94
N LYS A 174 -11.85 -1.55 13.23
CA LYS A 174 -10.84 -0.59 13.71
C LYS A 174 -9.42 -0.98 13.35
N ARG A 175 -9.20 -2.25 13.00
CA ARG A 175 -7.90 -2.83 12.67
C ARG A 175 -7.73 -3.08 11.17
N CYS A 176 -8.83 -2.96 10.41
CA CYS A 176 -8.82 -3.16 8.97
C CYS A 176 -7.84 -2.19 8.28
N PRO A 177 -6.92 -2.69 7.43
CA PRO A 177 -5.94 -1.84 6.79
C PRO A 177 -6.58 -0.80 5.87
N LYS A 178 -6.00 0.39 5.83
CA LYS A 178 -6.42 1.47 4.95
C LYS A 178 -5.63 1.41 3.63
N PHE A 179 -6.33 1.70 2.54
CA PHE A 179 -5.70 1.83 1.22
C PHE A 179 -5.22 3.25 0.99
N VAL A 180 -3.96 3.36 0.59
CA VAL A 180 -3.33 4.62 0.16
C VAL A 180 -3.03 4.50 -1.32
N TYR A 181 -3.59 5.38 -2.13
CA TYR A 181 -3.30 5.44 -3.57
C TYR A 181 -2.35 6.60 -3.87
N PHE A 182 -1.32 6.34 -4.65
CA PHE A 182 -0.39 7.35 -5.13
C PHE A 182 -0.13 7.15 -6.63
N GLY A 183 -0.41 8.19 -7.41
CA GLY A 183 -0.27 8.20 -8.86
C GLY A 183 0.80 9.16 -9.37
N ASP A 184 0.94 9.27 -10.69
CA ASP A 184 1.97 10.10 -11.34
C ASP A 184 1.71 11.62 -11.20
N TYR A 185 0.48 12.01 -10.87
CA TYR A 185 0.06 13.42 -10.76
C TYR A 185 0.16 13.99 -9.34
N ASP A 186 0.41 13.16 -8.35
CA ASP A 186 0.46 13.55 -6.94
C ASP A 186 1.84 14.12 -6.56
N VAL A 187 2.30 15.15 -7.28
CA VAL A 187 3.63 15.72 -7.09
C VAL A 187 3.59 17.00 -6.26
N MET A 188 4.60 17.16 -5.42
CA MET A 188 4.77 18.32 -4.57
C MET A 188 5.08 19.58 -5.41
N PRO A 189 4.45 20.74 -5.13
CA PRO A 189 4.77 21.98 -5.80
C PRO A 189 6.15 22.49 -5.40
N GLY A 190 6.92 22.98 -6.37
CA GLY A 190 8.22 23.59 -6.10
C GLY A 190 8.13 25.00 -5.49
N LYS A 191 6.95 25.63 -5.58
CA LYS A 191 6.64 26.94 -5.00
C LYS A 191 5.18 27.01 -4.57
N VAL A 192 4.90 27.56 -3.39
CA VAL A 192 3.54 27.68 -2.85
C VAL A 192 3.39 29.00 -2.08
N SER A 193 2.18 29.58 -2.11
CA SER A 193 1.80 30.66 -1.21
C SER A 193 1.51 30.09 0.18
N ILE A 194 2.22 30.55 1.19
CA ILE A 194 2.04 30.07 2.57
C ILE A 194 0.65 30.40 3.11
N PRO A 195 0.11 31.65 2.92
CA PRO A 195 -1.26 31.96 3.34
C PRO A 195 -2.30 31.04 2.68
N ARG A 196 -2.11 30.69 1.40
CA ARG A 196 -3.00 29.78 0.68
C ARG A 196 -2.89 28.34 1.22
N LEU A 197 -1.67 27.85 1.44
CA LEU A 197 -1.43 26.52 2.03
C LEU A 197 -2.12 26.39 3.41
N ILE A 198 -2.03 27.42 4.25
CA ILE A 198 -2.72 27.49 5.54
C ILE A 198 -4.23 27.46 5.34
N SER A 199 -4.75 28.24 4.40
CA SER A 199 -6.20 28.28 4.10
C SER A 199 -6.73 26.93 3.62
N HIS A 200 -5.99 26.24 2.72
CA HIS A 200 -6.36 24.91 2.25
C HIS A 200 -6.33 23.88 3.38
N ARG A 201 -5.30 23.92 4.24
CA ARG A 201 -5.20 23.05 5.42
C ARG A 201 -6.41 23.26 6.37
N ASP A 202 -6.74 24.51 6.69
CA ASP A 202 -7.78 24.82 7.66
C ASP A 202 -9.19 24.52 7.12
N ASN A 203 -9.35 24.45 5.79
CA ASN A 203 -10.61 24.10 5.12
C ASN A 203 -10.71 22.60 4.74
N ASP A 204 -9.69 21.78 5.04
CA ASP A 204 -9.62 20.36 4.65
C ASP A 204 -9.70 20.17 3.12
N ASP A 205 -9.01 21.06 2.36
CA ASP A 205 -9.02 21.16 0.89
C ASP A 205 -7.59 21.12 0.31
N LEU A 206 -6.67 20.43 0.99
CA LEU A 206 -5.31 20.27 0.52
C LEU A 206 -5.25 19.32 -0.66
N GLU A 207 -4.51 19.70 -1.70
CA GLU A 207 -4.08 18.76 -2.74
C GLU A 207 -2.96 17.85 -2.20
N ARG A 208 -2.83 16.61 -2.71
CA ARG A 208 -1.80 15.67 -2.23
C ARG A 208 -0.38 16.22 -2.32
N GLY A 209 -0.08 16.99 -3.35
CA GLY A 209 1.21 17.67 -3.46
C GLY A 209 1.44 18.70 -2.36
N GLU A 210 0.40 19.43 -1.95
CA GLU A 210 0.44 20.36 -0.82
C GLU A 210 0.55 19.62 0.51
N GLU A 211 -0.12 18.46 0.63
CA GLU A 211 0.02 17.58 1.79
C GLU A 211 1.46 17.07 1.94
N ALA A 212 2.10 16.65 0.84
CA ALA A 212 3.49 16.23 0.85
C ALA A 212 4.43 17.36 1.31
N LEU A 213 4.21 18.59 0.83
CA LEU A 213 4.99 19.75 1.25
C LEU A 213 4.76 20.07 2.74
N LEU A 214 3.52 20.04 3.20
CA LEU A 214 3.17 20.26 4.60
C LEU A 214 3.81 19.20 5.51
N ALA A 215 3.84 17.95 5.06
CA ALA A 215 4.51 16.85 5.75
C ALA A 215 6.00 17.13 5.96
N LEU A 216 6.69 17.56 4.91
CA LEU A 216 8.11 17.93 5.01
C LEU A 216 8.36 19.05 6.00
N LEU A 217 7.49 20.06 6.03
CA LEU A 217 7.61 21.16 7.00
C LEU A 217 7.37 20.66 8.43
N THR A 218 6.40 19.80 8.62
CA THR A 218 6.06 19.21 9.93
C THR A 218 7.21 18.35 10.47
N MET A 219 7.76 17.44 9.64
CA MET A 219 8.95 16.64 10.00
C MET A 219 10.12 17.52 10.42
N ALA A 220 10.27 18.65 9.77
CA ALA A 220 11.30 19.63 10.07
C ALA A 220 10.99 20.47 11.32
N GLY A 221 9.85 20.26 11.96
CA GLY A 221 9.39 21.03 13.10
C GLY A 221 9.02 22.48 12.75
N VAL A 222 8.61 22.73 11.50
CA VAL A 222 8.24 24.07 11.01
C VAL A 222 6.74 24.14 10.78
N ASP A 223 6.03 24.97 11.56
CA ASP A 223 4.63 25.29 11.26
C ASP A 223 4.55 26.39 10.18
N PRO A 224 3.78 26.21 9.10
CA PRO A 224 3.54 27.24 8.10
C PRO A 224 3.13 28.60 8.67
N GLN A 225 2.43 28.66 9.81
CA GLN A 225 2.04 29.89 10.47
C GLN A 225 3.23 30.71 10.99
N GLU A 226 4.36 30.08 11.30
CA GLU A 226 5.57 30.77 11.74
C GLU A 226 6.15 31.68 10.65
N PHE A 227 5.94 31.35 9.37
CA PHE A 227 6.38 32.18 8.25
C PHE A 227 5.60 33.50 8.13
N VAL A 228 4.33 33.50 8.60
CA VAL A 228 3.46 34.67 8.52
C VAL A 228 3.58 35.56 9.77
N SER A 229 3.81 34.93 10.93
CA SER A 229 3.74 35.59 12.24
C SER A 229 5.09 35.87 12.91
N SER A 230 6.20 35.40 12.33
CA SER A 230 7.49 35.44 13.00
C SER A 230 8.16 36.80 12.94
N ASP A 231 8.29 37.46 14.10
CA ASP A 231 9.19 38.62 14.31
C ASP A 231 10.68 38.19 14.36
N ASN A 232 10.98 36.90 14.40
CA ASN A 232 12.35 36.36 14.54
C ASN A 232 12.81 35.62 13.29
N HIS A 233 13.27 36.37 12.34
CA HIS A 233 13.79 35.90 11.04
C HIS A 233 14.94 34.90 11.16
N GLU A 234 15.85 35.09 12.13
CA GLU A 234 16.96 34.20 12.40
C GLU A 234 16.53 32.79 12.86
N ARG A 235 15.47 32.72 13.67
CA ARG A 235 14.91 31.44 14.11
C ARG A 235 14.34 30.66 12.92
N LEU A 236 13.59 31.35 12.06
CA LEU A 236 12.98 30.75 10.88
C LEU A 236 14.05 30.21 9.91
N ILE A 237 15.14 30.96 9.68
CA ILE A 237 16.26 30.50 8.84
C ILE A 237 16.85 29.21 9.39
N ARG A 238 17.15 29.14 10.70
CA ARG A 238 17.71 27.94 11.33
C ARG A 238 16.76 26.74 11.25
N GLN A 239 15.47 26.96 11.41
CA GLN A 239 14.47 25.90 11.25
C GLN A 239 14.45 25.38 9.83
N MET A 240 14.47 26.26 8.82
CA MET A 240 14.55 25.87 7.41
C MET A 240 15.84 25.14 7.06
N GLU A 241 16.98 25.54 7.61
CA GLU A 241 18.26 24.83 7.43
C GLU A 241 18.21 23.43 8.05
N ASN A 242 17.67 23.29 9.27
CA ASN A 242 17.49 21.98 9.90
C ASN A 242 16.54 21.09 9.11
N ALA A 243 15.42 21.65 8.64
CA ALA A 243 14.48 21.01 7.76
C ALA A 243 15.14 20.49 6.49
N SER A 244 15.86 21.36 5.82
CA SER A 244 16.58 21.06 4.58
C SER A 244 17.56 19.90 4.76
N ASN A 245 18.27 19.86 5.88
CA ASN A 245 19.20 18.78 6.20
C ASN A 245 18.47 17.47 6.47
N ALA A 246 17.45 17.47 7.34
CA ALA A 246 16.69 16.27 7.68
C ALA A 246 16.04 15.63 6.45
N ILE A 247 15.39 16.45 5.61
CA ILE A 247 14.81 16.02 4.35
C ILE A 247 15.87 15.44 3.40
N SER A 248 17.04 16.11 3.31
CA SER A 248 18.11 15.66 2.42
C SER A 248 18.66 14.31 2.86
N ASP A 249 18.87 14.09 4.15
CA ASP A 249 19.40 12.85 4.68
C ASP A 249 18.46 11.68 4.40
N GLU A 250 17.15 11.84 4.61
CA GLU A 250 16.13 10.80 4.38
C GLU A 250 15.98 10.46 2.90
N VAL A 251 15.83 11.50 2.04
CA VAL A 251 15.57 11.27 0.61
C VAL A 251 16.78 10.68 -0.11
N PHE A 252 17.99 11.19 0.18
CA PHE A 252 19.18 10.77 -0.57
C PHE A 252 19.79 9.45 -0.07
N GLU A 253 19.27 8.85 0.99
CA GLU A 253 19.61 7.48 1.37
C GLU A 253 19.21 6.49 0.25
N TYR A 254 18.05 6.69 -0.36
CA TYR A 254 17.52 5.79 -1.40
C TYR A 254 17.77 6.30 -2.83
N TRP A 255 18.31 7.50 -3.02
CA TRP A 255 18.61 8.08 -4.34
C TRP A 255 20.09 7.93 -4.69
N SER A 256 20.45 6.83 -5.37
CA SER A 256 21.87 6.52 -5.65
C SER A 256 22.48 7.36 -6.78
N GLN A 257 21.67 7.97 -7.65
CA GLN A 257 22.14 8.64 -8.87
C GLN A 257 23.03 9.86 -8.62
N ASN A 258 22.74 10.60 -7.55
CA ASN A 258 23.57 11.74 -7.15
C ASN A 258 23.45 11.98 -5.65
N LYS A 259 24.44 11.55 -4.91
CA LYS A 259 24.54 11.73 -3.44
C LYS A 259 25.00 13.13 -3.01
N GLU A 260 25.33 14.00 -3.97
CA GLU A 260 25.79 15.37 -3.71
C GLU A 260 24.66 16.40 -3.88
N LEU A 261 23.40 15.94 -3.85
CA LEU A 261 22.22 16.81 -3.84
C LEU A 261 21.86 17.19 -2.41
N GLN A 262 21.36 18.40 -2.24
CA GLN A 262 20.79 18.89 -0.99
C GLN A 262 19.51 19.66 -1.30
N VAL A 263 18.49 19.47 -0.47
CA VAL A 263 17.26 20.27 -0.53
C VAL A 263 17.47 21.55 0.25
N GLU A 264 16.98 22.67 -0.28
CA GLU A 264 17.00 23.97 0.36
C GLU A 264 15.59 24.57 0.33
N LEU A 265 15.16 25.08 1.47
CA LEU A 265 13.89 25.81 1.62
C LEU A 265 14.18 27.31 1.64
N HIS A 266 13.52 28.07 0.78
CA HIS A 266 13.66 29.51 0.68
C HIS A 266 12.31 30.22 0.83
N THR A 267 12.30 31.39 1.46
CA THR A 267 11.14 32.26 1.52
C THR A 267 11.28 33.45 0.57
N ILE A 268 10.20 33.78 -0.14
CA ILE A 268 10.13 34.95 -1.03
C ILE A 268 9.07 35.89 -0.44
N ALA A 269 9.51 37.07 -0.02
CA ALA A 269 8.65 38.05 0.69
C ALA A 269 7.74 38.88 -0.24
N THR A 270 7.98 38.87 -1.55
CA THR A 270 7.26 39.67 -2.53
C THR A 270 6.70 38.80 -3.63
N ALA A 271 5.46 39.10 -4.09
CA ALA A 271 4.91 38.44 -5.27
C ALA A 271 5.74 38.81 -6.52
N GLU A 272 5.89 37.84 -7.42
CA GLU A 272 6.54 38.09 -8.71
C GLU A 272 5.60 38.85 -9.63
N PRO A 273 6.14 39.81 -10.46
CA PRO A 273 5.32 40.44 -11.47
C PRO A 273 4.78 39.39 -12.46
N ASN A 274 3.47 39.35 -12.66
CA ASN A 274 2.76 38.36 -13.49
C ASN A 274 2.76 36.91 -12.94
N ALA A 275 2.91 36.73 -11.64
CA ALA A 275 2.73 35.43 -11.01
C ALA A 275 1.32 34.88 -11.30
N GLU A 276 1.19 33.56 -11.35
CA GLU A 276 -0.10 32.89 -11.38
C GLU A 276 -0.95 33.33 -10.17
N GLN A 277 -2.27 33.28 -10.30
CA GLN A 277 -3.19 33.70 -9.24
C GLN A 277 -2.93 32.93 -7.91
N SER A 278 -2.47 31.70 -8.01
CA SER A 278 -2.07 30.85 -6.89
C SER A 278 -0.84 31.35 -6.13
N LEU A 279 0.01 32.19 -6.73
CA LEU A 279 1.28 32.69 -6.17
C LEU A 279 1.26 34.22 -5.92
N ASN A 280 0.08 34.83 -5.90
CA ASN A 280 -0.05 36.28 -5.69
C ASN A 280 -0.03 36.73 -4.22
N GLU A 281 -0.08 35.79 -3.28
CA GLU A 281 -0.17 36.07 -1.83
C GLU A 281 1.14 35.67 -1.13
N PRO A 282 2.10 36.58 -0.96
CA PRO A 282 3.32 36.34 -0.22
C PRO A 282 3.07 36.26 1.32
N PRO A 283 3.96 35.65 2.13
CA PRO A 283 5.23 35.04 1.71
C PRO A 283 5.04 33.74 0.95
N LEU A 284 5.90 33.53 -0.05
CA LEU A 284 5.97 32.27 -0.78
C LEU A 284 7.06 31.38 -0.20
N LEU A 285 6.79 30.07 -0.13
CA LEU A 285 7.82 29.06 0.12
C LEU A 285 8.27 28.48 -1.21
N GLN A 286 9.57 28.41 -1.43
CA GLN A 286 10.18 27.80 -2.58
C GLN A 286 11.10 26.66 -2.13
N VAL A 287 10.90 25.48 -2.69
CA VAL A 287 11.78 24.33 -2.57
C VAL A 287 12.81 24.38 -3.70
N ARG A 288 14.08 24.26 -3.35
CA ARG A 288 15.19 24.26 -4.29
C ARG A 288 16.08 23.05 -4.04
N VAL A 289 16.84 22.64 -5.04
CA VAL A 289 17.80 21.54 -4.93
C VAL A 289 19.19 22.02 -5.32
N GLU A 290 20.10 22.08 -4.37
CA GLU A 290 21.51 22.34 -4.62
C GLU A 290 22.19 21.07 -5.14
N ASN A 291 22.99 21.23 -6.19
CA ASN A 291 23.96 20.24 -6.62
C ASN A 291 25.35 20.71 -6.15
N ARG A 292 25.84 20.14 -5.07
CA ARG A 292 27.14 20.52 -4.46
C ARG A 292 28.32 20.31 -5.40
N ARG A 293 28.24 19.29 -6.27
CA ARG A 293 29.28 19.00 -7.26
C ARG A 293 29.44 20.14 -8.26
N HIS A 294 28.34 20.70 -8.72
CA HIS A 294 28.32 21.78 -9.71
C HIS A 294 28.17 23.16 -9.06
N ARG A 295 27.88 23.23 -7.77
CA ARG A 295 27.62 24.47 -7.00
C ARG A 295 26.50 25.31 -7.62
N VAL A 296 25.42 24.64 -8.03
CA VAL A 296 24.24 25.26 -8.66
C VAL A 296 23.01 24.83 -7.93
N THR A 297 22.15 25.79 -7.59
CA THR A 297 20.83 25.54 -7.01
C THR A 297 19.74 25.79 -8.04
N VAL A 298 18.88 24.80 -8.24
CA VAL A 298 17.79 24.82 -9.23
C VAL A 298 16.45 24.69 -8.51
N PRO A 299 15.38 25.38 -8.95
CA PRO A 299 14.04 25.14 -8.42
C PRO A 299 13.66 23.65 -8.51
N PHE A 300 12.88 23.19 -7.54
CA PHE A 300 12.50 21.78 -7.44
C PHE A 300 11.71 21.29 -8.65
N ASP A 301 10.77 22.10 -9.13
CA ASP A 301 9.91 21.85 -10.28
C ASP A 301 10.66 21.86 -11.64
N GLU A 302 11.87 22.43 -11.69
CA GLU A 302 12.77 22.34 -12.84
C GLU A 302 13.64 21.09 -12.87
N ARG A 303 13.54 20.23 -11.85
CA ARG A 303 14.24 18.93 -11.80
C ARG A 303 13.56 17.91 -12.73
N SER A 304 14.19 16.75 -12.92
CA SER A 304 13.57 15.67 -13.68
C SER A 304 12.25 15.22 -13.02
N ARG A 305 11.24 14.95 -13.83
CA ARG A 305 9.91 14.51 -13.36
C ARG A 305 10.00 13.32 -12.40
N GLY A 306 10.87 12.37 -12.70
CA GLY A 306 11.07 11.21 -11.84
C GLY A 306 11.63 11.56 -10.46
N PHE A 307 12.58 12.51 -10.39
CA PHE A 307 13.08 13.01 -9.11
C PHE A 307 11.97 13.69 -8.31
N VAL A 308 11.20 14.57 -8.96
CA VAL A 308 10.08 15.29 -8.32
C VAL A 308 9.05 14.29 -7.80
N TRP A 309 8.68 13.29 -8.60
CA TRP A 309 7.74 12.25 -8.21
C TRP A 309 8.25 11.43 -7.01
N PHE A 310 9.48 10.90 -7.09
CA PHE A 310 10.05 10.08 -6.01
C PHE A 310 10.12 10.84 -4.69
N PHE A 311 10.56 12.10 -4.75
CA PHE A 311 10.65 12.97 -3.59
C PHE A 311 9.26 13.24 -2.97
N SER A 312 8.27 13.55 -3.81
CA SER A 312 6.90 13.81 -3.38
C SER A 312 6.25 12.60 -2.73
N PHE A 313 6.47 11.42 -3.33
CA PHE A 313 6.00 10.17 -2.79
C PHE A 313 6.59 9.89 -1.40
N LEU A 314 7.91 10.02 -1.26
CA LEU A 314 8.58 9.80 0.02
C LEU A 314 8.05 10.74 1.11
N ALA A 315 7.93 12.03 0.78
CA ALA A 315 7.43 13.04 1.70
C ALA A 315 5.99 12.74 2.17
N TYR A 316 5.12 12.39 1.24
CA TYR A 316 3.74 12.03 1.55
C TYR A 316 3.64 10.75 2.39
N PHE A 317 4.45 9.75 2.06
CA PHE A 317 4.46 8.48 2.78
C PHE A 317 4.93 8.63 4.23
N LEU A 318 5.98 9.41 4.48
CA LEU A 318 6.49 9.67 5.84
C LEU A 318 5.42 10.34 6.73
N LYS A 319 4.63 11.25 6.17
CA LYS A 319 3.48 11.83 6.87
C LYS A 319 2.47 10.77 7.29
N LEU A 320 2.10 9.90 6.35
CA LEU A 320 1.11 8.86 6.61
C LEU A 320 1.56 7.89 7.71
N GLU A 321 2.84 7.52 7.73
CA GLU A 321 3.39 6.68 8.80
C GLU A 321 3.26 7.34 10.19
N GLU A 322 3.44 8.66 10.29
CA GLU A 322 3.31 9.38 11.56
C GLU A 322 1.85 9.55 12.01
N GLU A 323 0.93 9.79 11.08
CA GLU A 323 -0.47 10.10 11.37
C GLU A 323 -1.36 8.86 11.54
N THR A 324 -0.97 7.72 10.93
CA THR A 324 -1.83 6.53 10.86
C THR A 324 -1.35 5.44 11.80
N THR A 325 -2.21 5.05 12.72
CA THR A 325 -1.96 3.91 13.63
C THR A 325 -2.42 2.58 13.07
N GLN A 326 -3.20 2.59 12.00
CA GLN A 326 -3.72 1.39 11.32
C GLN A 326 -2.73 0.88 10.28
N PRO A 327 -2.72 -0.43 9.99
CA PRO A 327 -1.95 -0.98 8.88
C PRO A 327 -2.33 -0.31 7.55
N LEU A 328 -1.35 -0.08 6.67
CA LEU A 328 -1.56 0.51 5.36
C LEU A 328 -1.32 -0.52 4.25
N ILE A 329 -2.14 -0.43 3.20
CA ILE A 329 -1.89 -1.09 1.92
C ILE A 329 -1.61 0.00 0.90
N LEU A 330 -0.38 0.02 0.37
CA LEU A 330 0.08 1.05 -0.55
C LEU A 330 -0.23 0.62 -2.00
N LEU A 331 -0.95 1.46 -2.71
CA LEU A 331 -1.33 1.25 -4.12
C LEU A 331 -0.59 2.28 -4.97
N LEU A 332 0.45 1.84 -5.69
CA LEU A 332 1.29 2.72 -6.49
C LEU A 332 0.97 2.50 -7.97
N ASP A 333 0.43 3.52 -8.64
CA ASP A 333 0.06 3.43 -10.06
C ASP A 333 1.21 3.92 -10.95
N GLU A 334 1.80 2.98 -11.71
CA GLU A 334 2.96 3.18 -12.58
C GLU A 334 4.12 3.93 -11.87
N PRO A 335 4.53 3.52 -10.66
CA PRO A 335 5.56 4.22 -9.92
C PRO A 335 6.86 4.26 -10.73
N GLY A 336 7.46 5.44 -10.78
CA GLY A 336 8.72 5.61 -11.49
C GLY A 336 8.64 5.59 -13.01
N LEU A 337 7.46 5.82 -13.61
CA LEU A 337 7.29 5.90 -15.07
C LEU A 337 8.27 6.87 -15.73
N SER A 338 8.55 7.98 -15.08
CA SER A 338 9.47 9.02 -15.55
C SER A 338 10.92 8.83 -15.04
N LEU A 339 11.21 7.74 -14.33
CA LEU A 339 12.55 7.41 -13.86
C LEU A 339 13.38 6.65 -14.91
N HIS A 340 14.68 6.90 -14.93
CA HIS A 340 15.62 6.07 -15.68
C HIS A 340 15.78 4.69 -14.99
N ALA A 341 16.25 3.70 -15.74
CA ALA A 341 16.44 2.33 -15.27
C ALA A 341 17.11 2.22 -13.87
N THR A 342 18.23 2.92 -13.66
CA THR A 342 18.93 2.90 -12.36
C THR A 342 18.06 3.47 -11.22
N ALA A 343 17.30 4.53 -11.49
CA ALA A 343 16.42 5.11 -10.47
C ALA A 343 15.18 4.24 -10.23
N GLN A 344 14.73 3.47 -11.21
CA GLN A 344 13.67 2.47 -11.02
C GLN A 344 14.16 1.33 -10.11
N HIS A 345 15.42 0.90 -10.25
CA HIS A 345 16.02 -0.03 -9.31
C HIS A 345 16.14 0.54 -7.90
N ASP A 346 16.50 1.83 -7.75
CA ASP A 346 16.51 2.51 -6.45
C ASP A 346 15.10 2.52 -5.83
N LEU A 347 14.07 2.81 -6.62
CA LEU A 347 12.68 2.79 -6.17
C LEU A 347 12.23 1.36 -5.79
N LEU A 348 12.56 0.35 -6.59
CA LEU A 348 12.22 -1.04 -6.28
C LEU A 348 12.92 -1.50 -4.98
N ARG A 349 14.17 -1.11 -4.79
CA ARG A 349 14.90 -1.35 -3.54
C ARG A 349 14.19 -0.67 -2.35
N PHE A 350 13.79 0.59 -2.49
CA PHE A 350 13.04 1.31 -1.48
C PHE A 350 11.73 0.61 -1.13
N ILE A 351 10.97 0.15 -2.14
CA ILE A 351 9.74 -0.63 -1.93
C ILE A 351 10.03 -1.89 -1.10
N ASN A 352 11.06 -2.66 -1.48
CA ASN A 352 11.36 -3.95 -0.84
C ASN A 352 11.99 -3.81 0.55
N GLU A 353 12.90 -2.84 0.75
CA GLU A 353 13.68 -2.72 1.98
C GLU A 353 13.01 -1.83 3.03
N ARG A 354 12.24 -0.81 2.61
CA ARG A 354 11.67 0.18 3.52
C ARG A 354 10.15 0.05 3.66
N LEU A 355 9.41 -0.17 2.56
CA LEU A 355 7.96 -0.23 2.61
C LEU A 355 7.44 -1.62 2.96
N ALA A 356 7.87 -2.65 2.27
CA ALA A 356 7.36 -4.01 2.40
C ALA A 356 7.53 -4.64 3.80
N PRO A 357 8.56 -4.32 4.60
CA PRO A 357 8.66 -4.83 5.97
C PRO A 357 7.55 -4.36 6.91
N HIS A 358 6.87 -3.26 6.59
CA HIS A 358 5.86 -2.62 7.46
C HIS A 358 4.48 -2.53 6.82
N HIS A 359 4.40 -2.60 5.49
CA HIS A 359 3.19 -2.37 4.72
C HIS A 359 3.07 -3.35 3.57
N GLN A 360 1.86 -3.73 3.20
CA GLN A 360 1.62 -4.44 1.96
C GLN A 360 1.65 -3.44 0.79
N VAL A 361 2.39 -3.76 -0.27
CA VAL A 361 2.53 -2.88 -1.43
C VAL A 361 1.99 -3.57 -2.68
N ILE A 362 1.08 -2.91 -3.38
CA ILE A 362 0.58 -3.35 -4.69
C ILE A 362 0.90 -2.24 -5.68
N PHE A 363 1.67 -2.53 -6.71
CA PHE A 363 1.99 -1.52 -7.70
C PHE A 363 1.74 -2.02 -9.12
N THR A 364 1.44 -1.08 -10.03
CA THR A 364 1.33 -1.37 -11.46
C THR A 364 2.63 -1.01 -12.17
N THR A 365 2.98 -1.75 -13.19
CA THR A 365 4.10 -1.38 -14.04
C THR A 365 4.02 -2.01 -15.43
N HIS A 366 4.62 -1.33 -16.40
CA HIS A 366 4.99 -1.89 -17.71
C HIS A 366 6.51 -1.87 -17.92
N SER A 367 7.27 -1.42 -16.91
CA SER A 367 8.72 -1.36 -16.96
C SER A 367 9.37 -2.66 -16.48
N PRO A 368 10.30 -3.23 -17.26
CA PRO A 368 11.06 -4.40 -16.82
C PRO A 368 11.97 -4.12 -15.61
N PHE A 369 12.39 -2.88 -15.42
CA PHE A 369 13.28 -2.48 -14.31
C PHE A 369 12.56 -2.36 -12.96
N MET A 370 11.23 -2.41 -12.97
CA MET A 370 10.39 -2.45 -11.76
C MET A 370 9.97 -3.88 -11.38
N ILE A 371 10.52 -4.88 -12.04
CA ILE A 371 10.26 -6.29 -11.74
C ILE A 371 11.52 -6.88 -11.13
N ASP A 372 11.38 -7.49 -9.95
CA ASP A 372 12.48 -8.21 -9.32
C ASP A 372 12.68 -9.56 -10.05
N PRO A 373 13.80 -9.75 -10.76
CA PRO A 373 14.07 -10.97 -11.48
C PRO A 373 14.28 -12.19 -10.56
N HIS A 374 14.52 -11.97 -9.27
CA HIS A 374 14.66 -13.05 -8.28
C HIS A 374 13.33 -13.43 -7.62
N ASN A 375 12.27 -12.62 -7.80
CA ASN A 375 10.96 -12.86 -7.19
C ASN A 375 9.80 -12.68 -8.18
N PHE A 376 9.71 -13.55 -9.19
CA PHE A 376 8.55 -13.55 -10.10
C PHE A 376 7.25 -14.02 -9.45
N GLY A 377 7.30 -14.64 -8.27
CA GLY A 377 6.11 -15.06 -7.53
C GLY A 377 5.18 -13.90 -7.17
N CYS A 378 5.73 -12.70 -6.99
CA CYS A 378 4.96 -11.51 -6.67
C CYS A 378 4.23 -10.89 -7.88
N VAL A 379 4.48 -11.37 -9.10
CA VAL A 379 3.92 -10.78 -10.32
C VAL A 379 2.54 -11.34 -10.62
N ARG A 380 1.63 -10.45 -10.99
CA ARG A 380 0.30 -10.78 -11.52
C ARG A 380 0.13 -10.12 -12.88
N THR A 381 -0.31 -10.87 -13.86
CA THR A 381 -0.60 -10.34 -15.20
C THR A 381 -2.01 -9.83 -15.28
N VAL A 382 -2.18 -8.63 -15.84
CA VAL A 382 -3.46 -7.95 -16.02
C VAL A 382 -3.80 -7.91 -17.51
N ILE A 383 -4.89 -8.55 -17.88
CA ILE A 383 -5.32 -8.71 -19.28
C ILE A 383 -6.75 -8.22 -19.41
N ASP A 384 -7.01 -7.38 -20.42
CA ASP A 384 -8.36 -7.03 -20.83
C ASP A 384 -8.87 -8.07 -21.84
N ALA A 385 -9.88 -8.82 -21.43
CA ALA A 385 -10.51 -9.83 -22.25
C ALA A 385 -11.89 -9.33 -22.72
N PRO A 386 -12.18 -9.39 -24.04
CA PRO A 386 -13.40 -8.79 -24.63
C PRO A 386 -14.73 -9.24 -24.01
N GLU A 387 -14.79 -10.48 -23.51
CA GLU A 387 -16.02 -11.05 -22.96
C GLU A 387 -16.13 -10.94 -21.44
N THR A 388 -15.00 -10.95 -20.73
CA THR A 388 -14.95 -10.99 -19.25
C THR A 388 -14.44 -9.69 -18.63
N GLY A 389 -13.95 -8.75 -19.44
CA GLY A 389 -13.29 -7.54 -18.96
C GLY A 389 -11.88 -7.80 -18.39
N THR A 390 -11.43 -6.94 -17.51
CA THR A 390 -10.10 -7.05 -16.90
C THR A 390 -10.01 -8.30 -16.02
N THR A 391 -8.99 -9.11 -16.29
CA THR A 391 -8.67 -10.31 -15.50
C THR A 391 -7.25 -10.21 -14.95
N VAL A 392 -7.05 -10.68 -13.71
CA VAL A 392 -5.75 -10.72 -13.04
C VAL A 392 -5.39 -12.19 -12.79
N SER A 393 -4.18 -12.60 -13.23
CA SER A 393 -3.73 -13.99 -13.13
C SER A 393 -2.31 -14.07 -12.57
N SER A 394 -2.07 -15.10 -11.77
CA SER A 394 -0.72 -15.51 -11.34
C SER A 394 -0.04 -16.41 -12.37
N ASP A 395 -0.76 -16.89 -13.40
CA ASP A 395 -0.22 -17.77 -14.43
C ASP A 395 0.45 -16.97 -15.55
N ILE A 396 1.71 -16.62 -15.31
CA ILE A 396 2.54 -15.83 -16.22
C ILE A 396 2.73 -16.53 -17.58
N LEU A 397 2.75 -17.86 -17.61
CA LEU A 397 3.05 -18.65 -18.81
C LEU A 397 1.89 -18.70 -19.81
N LYS A 398 0.66 -18.44 -19.37
CA LYS A 398 -0.53 -18.40 -20.23
C LYS A 398 -0.87 -17.00 -20.75
N THR A 399 -0.04 -16.02 -20.43
CA THR A 399 -0.22 -14.63 -20.80
C THR A 399 0.17 -14.38 -22.25
N ASP A 400 -0.51 -13.46 -22.94
CA ASP A 400 -0.15 -13.02 -24.29
C ASP A 400 1.27 -12.39 -24.31
N ALA A 401 1.93 -12.47 -25.46
CA ALA A 401 3.32 -12.02 -25.60
C ALA A 401 3.55 -10.54 -25.29
N GLU A 402 2.53 -9.67 -25.49
CA GLU A 402 2.64 -8.24 -25.21
C GLU A 402 2.55 -7.96 -23.71
N SER A 403 1.63 -8.62 -23.00
CA SER A 403 1.49 -8.50 -21.54
C SER A 403 2.65 -9.17 -20.80
N ALA A 404 3.25 -10.21 -21.37
CA ALA A 404 4.44 -10.87 -20.84
C ALA A 404 5.76 -10.13 -21.19
N PHE A 405 5.72 -9.14 -22.11
CA PHE A 405 6.93 -8.44 -22.57
C PHE A 405 7.75 -7.83 -21.43
N PRO A 406 7.19 -7.14 -20.43
CA PRO A 406 7.97 -6.59 -19.32
C PRO A 406 8.72 -7.68 -18.53
N LEU A 407 8.12 -8.87 -18.37
CA LEU A 407 8.73 -10.01 -17.69
C LEU A 407 9.88 -10.61 -18.52
N HIS A 408 9.65 -10.81 -19.83
CA HIS A 408 10.70 -11.29 -20.74
C HIS A 408 11.84 -10.28 -20.85
N ALA A 409 11.53 -8.98 -20.83
CA ALA A 409 12.53 -7.92 -20.87
C ALA A 409 13.31 -7.84 -19.56
N ALA A 410 12.66 -7.99 -18.40
CA ALA A 410 13.33 -8.02 -17.09
C ALA A 410 14.35 -9.19 -17.04
N LEU A 411 13.94 -10.39 -17.45
CA LEU A 411 14.85 -11.52 -17.61
C LEU A 411 15.98 -11.21 -18.59
N GLY A 412 15.66 -10.60 -19.73
CA GLY A 412 16.65 -10.26 -20.75
C GLY A 412 17.65 -9.19 -20.29
N VAL A 413 17.19 -8.19 -19.51
CA VAL A 413 18.05 -7.14 -18.93
C VAL A 413 19.03 -7.74 -17.93
N GLU A 414 18.53 -8.56 -17.00
CA GLU A 414 19.40 -9.26 -16.06
C GLU A 414 20.45 -10.08 -16.78
N LEU A 415 20.03 -10.83 -17.79
CA LEU A 415 20.93 -11.64 -18.60
C LEU A 415 22.01 -10.82 -19.31
N THR A 416 21.67 -9.61 -19.79
CA THR A 416 22.67 -8.71 -20.42
C THR A 416 23.57 -8.03 -19.41
N GLN A 417 23.07 -7.69 -18.21
CA GLN A 417 23.90 -7.16 -17.14
C GLN A 417 24.87 -8.20 -16.59
N THR A 418 24.44 -9.44 -16.46
CA THR A 418 25.30 -10.55 -16.01
C THR A 418 26.38 -10.91 -17.04
N LEU A 419 26.16 -10.66 -18.33
CA LEU A 419 27.17 -10.82 -19.37
C LEU A 419 28.45 -9.97 -19.15
N PHE A 420 28.36 -8.89 -18.35
CA PHE A 420 29.46 -7.94 -18.16
C PHE A 420 30.08 -7.95 -16.75
N VAL A 421 29.60 -8.76 -15.79
CA VAL A 421 29.90 -8.51 -14.36
C VAL A 421 30.56 -9.67 -13.61
N GLY A 422 30.86 -10.82 -14.21
CA GLY A 422 31.42 -11.93 -13.42
C GLY A 422 32.59 -12.69 -14.06
N PRO A 423 33.59 -13.09 -13.25
CA PRO A 423 34.71 -13.91 -13.73
C PRO A 423 34.35 -15.37 -14.03
N ASN A 424 33.19 -15.84 -13.55
CA ASN A 424 32.74 -17.22 -13.72
C ASN A 424 31.35 -17.22 -14.38
N VAL A 425 31.28 -17.53 -15.66
CA VAL A 425 30.04 -17.57 -16.42
C VAL A 425 29.64 -19.02 -16.70
N LEU A 426 28.41 -19.39 -16.35
CA LEU A 426 27.79 -20.64 -16.76
C LEU A 426 26.79 -20.37 -17.88
N LEU A 427 27.17 -20.73 -19.10
CA LEU A 427 26.30 -20.60 -20.26
C LEU A 427 25.28 -21.73 -20.26
N VAL A 428 24.00 -21.40 -20.30
CA VAL A 428 22.87 -22.34 -20.38
C VAL A 428 22.10 -22.17 -21.69
N GLU A 429 21.27 -23.12 -22.07
CA GLU A 429 20.65 -23.12 -23.41
C GLU A 429 19.60 -21.97 -23.51
N GLY A 430 18.81 -21.79 -22.49
CA GLY A 430 17.75 -20.80 -22.52
C GLY A 430 17.39 -20.19 -21.15
N PRO A 431 16.49 -19.19 -21.14
CA PRO A 431 16.02 -18.55 -19.90
C PRO A 431 15.40 -19.52 -18.89
N SER A 432 14.71 -20.56 -19.38
CA SER A 432 14.14 -21.60 -18.53
C SER A 432 15.18 -22.31 -17.68
N ASP A 433 16.38 -22.54 -18.23
CA ASP A 433 17.45 -23.21 -17.48
C ASP A 433 17.95 -22.32 -16.33
N VAL A 434 18.03 -21.01 -16.56
CA VAL A 434 18.38 -20.03 -15.51
C VAL A 434 17.37 -20.14 -14.37
N ILE A 435 16.07 -20.06 -14.68
CA ILE A 435 15.00 -20.11 -13.69
C ILE A 435 15.04 -21.43 -12.91
N TYR A 436 15.19 -22.57 -13.60
CA TYR A 436 15.26 -23.87 -12.94
C TYR A 436 16.48 -24.00 -12.03
N LEU A 437 17.64 -23.55 -12.47
CA LEU A 437 18.88 -23.63 -11.68
C LEU A 437 18.80 -22.73 -10.45
N GLN A 438 18.28 -21.51 -10.59
CA GLN A 438 18.07 -20.60 -9.46
C GLN A 438 17.06 -21.18 -8.46
N TYR A 439 15.89 -21.61 -8.93
CA TYR A 439 14.87 -22.21 -8.09
C TYR A 439 15.36 -23.45 -7.35
N LEU A 440 16.04 -24.38 -8.05
CA LEU A 440 16.59 -25.59 -7.43
C LEU A 440 17.69 -25.26 -6.42
N SER A 441 18.54 -24.27 -6.72
CA SER A 441 19.55 -23.76 -5.79
C SER A 441 18.93 -23.25 -4.50
N GLU A 442 17.89 -22.44 -4.62
CA GLU A 442 17.16 -21.90 -3.47
C GLU A 442 16.50 -22.99 -2.62
N GLN A 443 15.85 -23.99 -3.28
CA GLN A 443 15.26 -25.11 -2.57
C GLN A 443 16.31 -25.96 -1.84
N LEU A 444 17.50 -26.14 -2.43
CA LEU A 444 18.61 -26.83 -1.78
C LEU A 444 19.11 -26.07 -0.55
N ILE A 445 19.25 -24.74 -0.65
CA ILE A 445 19.63 -23.87 0.48
C ILE A 445 18.60 -23.95 1.59
N LYS A 446 17.30 -23.84 1.27
CA LYS A 446 16.19 -23.99 2.23
C LYS A 446 16.18 -25.38 2.90
N ALA A 447 16.65 -26.40 2.21
CA ALA A 447 16.81 -27.77 2.74
C ALA A 447 18.12 -27.99 3.51
N GLY A 448 18.91 -26.94 3.76
CA GLY A 448 20.20 -27.03 4.47
C GLY A 448 21.31 -27.67 3.64
N LYS A 449 21.16 -27.73 2.32
CA LYS A 449 22.16 -28.25 1.35
C LYS A 449 22.87 -27.12 0.64
N THR A 450 23.94 -27.44 -0.07
CA THR A 450 24.68 -26.45 -0.87
C THR A 450 23.93 -26.18 -2.17
N GLY A 451 23.57 -24.91 -2.40
CA GLY A 451 23.04 -24.41 -3.66
C GLY A 451 24.14 -24.07 -4.66
N LEU A 452 23.78 -23.39 -5.75
CA LEU A 452 24.73 -22.82 -6.69
C LEU A 452 25.51 -21.71 -5.96
N ASP A 453 26.82 -21.68 -6.17
CA ASP A 453 27.70 -20.67 -5.57
C ASP A 453 27.44 -19.30 -6.23
N ASP A 454 27.31 -18.24 -5.45
CA ASP A 454 27.01 -16.86 -5.89
C ASP A 454 28.06 -16.29 -6.86
N ARG A 455 29.22 -16.92 -6.97
CA ARG A 455 30.26 -16.56 -7.95
C ARG A 455 29.91 -16.95 -9.38
N TRP A 456 28.94 -17.85 -9.60
CA TRP A 456 28.50 -18.26 -10.91
C TRP A 456 27.42 -17.35 -11.46
N VAL A 457 27.70 -16.76 -12.60
CA VAL A 457 26.74 -15.98 -13.37
C VAL A 457 26.10 -16.87 -14.43
N LEU A 458 24.78 -17.06 -14.34
CA LEU A 458 24.03 -17.88 -15.30
C LEU A 458 23.66 -17.03 -16.52
N VAL A 459 24.07 -17.46 -17.70
CA VAL A 459 23.84 -16.73 -18.96
C VAL A 459 23.16 -17.64 -19.98
N PRO A 460 21.95 -17.32 -20.47
CA PRO A 460 21.33 -18.09 -21.56
C PRO A 460 21.95 -17.73 -22.90
N GLY A 461 22.50 -18.73 -23.55
CA GLY A 461 23.16 -18.60 -24.83
C GLY A 461 22.23 -18.55 -26.05
N GLY A 462 20.94 -18.82 -25.87
CA GLY A 462 19.94 -18.81 -26.95
C GLY A 462 20.18 -19.90 -28.01
N GLY A 463 20.80 -21.02 -27.60
CA GLY A 463 21.08 -22.18 -28.40
C GLY A 463 22.51 -22.20 -28.96
N ILE A 464 22.95 -23.42 -29.36
CA ILE A 464 24.32 -23.72 -29.78
C ILE A 464 24.79 -22.89 -30.99
N SER A 465 23.84 -22.42 -31.81
CA SER A 465 24.16 -21.61 -33.00
C SER A 465 24.69 -20.20 -32.66
N LYS A 466 24.42 -19.71 -31.43
CA LYS A 466 24.89 -18.40 -30.95
C LYS A 466 26.18 -18.52 -30.11
N LEU A 467 26.61 -19.70 -29.79
CA LEU A 467 27.79 -19.96 -28.95
C LEU A 467 29.05 -19.30 -29.50
N ALA A 468 29.25 -19.34 -30.84
CA ALA A 468 30.38 -18.70 -31.48
C ALA A 468 30.45 -17.18 -31.27
N ALA A 469 29.29 -16.50 -31.31
CA ALA A 469 29.17 -15.06 -31.03
C ALA A 469 29.51 -14.75 -29.56
N PHE A 470 29.05 -15.60 -28.65
CA PHE A 470 29.37 -15.46 -27.21
C PHE A 470 30.85 -15.65 -26.93
N LEU A 471 31.47 -16.69 -27.52
CA LEU A 471 32.91 -16.94 -27.37
C LEU A 471 33.76 -15.81 -27.95
N THR A 472 33.28 -15.11 -28.98
CA THR A 472 33.98 -13.94 -29.55
C THR A 472 33.85 -12.71 -28.64
N LEU A 473 32.77 -12.58 -27.86
CA LEU A 473 32.58 -11.52 -26.93
C LEU A 473 33.39 -11.68 -25.64
N PHE A 474 33.64 -12.91 -25.21
CA PHE A 474 34.31 -13.25 -23.95
C PHE A 474 35.75 -13.74 -24.10
N GLY A 475 36.18 -14.01 -25.30
CA GLY A 475 37.56 -14.47 -25.61
C GLY A 475 38.52 -13.37 -25.81
#